data_86b3ab37eb330df77c5cadc18af7e250
#
_entry.id   86b3ab37eb330df77c5cadc18af7e250
#
_cell.length_a   1.000
_cell.length_b   1.000
_cell.length_c   1.000
_cell.angle_alpha   90.00
_cell.angle_beta   90.00
_cell.angle_gamma   90.00
#
_symmetry.space_group_name_H-M   'P 1'
#
loop_
_entity.id
_entity.type
_entity.pdbx_description
1 polymer ?
#
loop_
_entity_poly.entity_id
_entity_poly.type
_entity_poly.pdbx_seq_one_letter_code
_entity_poly.pdbx_strand_id
1 'polypeptide(L)'
;WPFYWVSQLGMLPATVVFVNAGTQLGQLESLYGIISLPLLGSFALLALFPFIAKWLLGALKPRLILAAYPKPKQFDNNLIVIGAGSGGLVASLIAATVKAKVTLIERHQMGGDCLNTGCVPSKALIRSARIAQYARRAEEFGLAPMSVEVNFPKVMQRVQNVIKTIEPHDSVERFTELGVNCVQGDAKILSPWEVEVNGHTLTAKNIVIATGARPRVPDIPGLAALDYLTSDTVWDIRDLPERLLVVGAGPIGCELAQSFARLGSKVTLVTHADRLLPREDTEVSERVHAEFRRQHVKVHANYNPLFFDAAENEQTCVFSTPRGQRELSFDRVLLAVGRSANVEGLGLENLGIAVGPEGTVEVDAFLRTAIPTIFACGDVAGPYMFTHMASHQAWYAAVNALFGRFRTFKVDYSVVPWATFTDPEVARVGLNEDEARAANIAFEVSRYELSELDRAIADGEAHGFIKVLTEPGRDRILGATIVGYHASELINEFVLAMKHGLGLGKILGTIHIYPTLSEGNKFVAGEWRKARKPEGLLRWVERYHRWNRG
;
A
#
# COMPACT_ATOMS: atom_id res chain seq x y z
N TRP A 1 -11.98 -39.62 18.62
CA TRP A 1 -13.01 -40.38 17.90
C TRP A 1 -13.69 -39.54 16.77
N PRO A 2 -14.15 -38.30 16.95
CA PRO A 2 -14.78 -37.50 15.86
C PRO A 2 -13.86 -37.30 14.65
N PHE A 3 -12.59 -36.96 14.87
CA PHE A 3 -11.60 -36.77 13.80
C PHE A 3 -11.43 -38.02 12.92
N TYR A 4 -11.36 -39.21 13.55
CA TYR A 4 -11.24 -40.47 12.83
C TYR A 4 -12.42 -40.70 11.88
N TRP A 5 -13.65 -40.57 12.38
CA TRP A 5 -14.86 -40.78 11.57
C TRP A 5 -15.03 -39.74 10.45
N VAL A 6 -14.73 -38.47 10.76
CA VAL A 6 -14.76 -37.41 9.74
C VAL A 6 -13.72 -37.66 8.66
N SER A 7 -12.53 -38.11 9.03
CA SER A 7 -11.46 -38.47 8.08
C SER A 7 -11.85 -39.65 7.21
N GLN A 8 -12.41 -40.75 7.80
CA GLN A 8 -12.86 -41.91 7.05
C GLN A 8 -13.99 -41.58 6.07
N LEU A 9 -15.00 -40.85 6.53
CA LEU A 9 -16.10 -40.41 5.68
C LEU A 9 -15.64 -39.44 4.56
N GLY A 10 -14.67 -38.59 4.85
CA GLY A 10 -14.08 -37.66 3.86
C GLY A 10 -13.25 -38.36 2.78
N MET A 11 -12.59 -39.50 3.13
CA MET A 11 -11.80 -40.28 2.17
C MET A 11 -12.65 -41.23 1.32
N LEU A 12 -13.84 -41.63 1.80
CA LEU A 12 -14.71 -42.64 1.16
C LEU A 12 -14.99 -42.33 -0.34
N PRO A 13 -15.39 -41.10 -0.73
CA PRO A 13 -15.65 -40.80 -2.14
C PRO A 13 -14.41 -40.95 -3.03
N ALA A 14 -13.24 -40.51 -2.56
CA ALA A 14 -11.99 -40.66 -3.29
C ALA A 14 -11.61 -42.13 -3.43
N THR A 15 -11.76 -42.91 -2.35
CA THR A 15 -11.47 -44.34 -2.33
C THR A 15 -12.36 -45.09 -3.32
N VAL A 16 -13.67 -44.77 -3.38
CA VAL A 16 -14.61 -45.40 -4.34
C VAL A 16 -14.18 -45.11 -5.78
N VAL A 17 -13.79 -43.87 -6.10
CA VAL A 17 -13.33 -43.51 -7.45
C VAL A 17 -12.03 -44.24 -7.80
N PHE A 18 -11.07 -44.34 -6.87
CA PHE A 18 -9.81 -45.03 -7.07
C PHE A 18 -10.01 -46.55 -7.23
N VAL A 19 -10.82 -47.18 -6.38
CA VAL A 19 -11.12 -48.59 -6.46
C VAL A 19 -11.84 -48.91 -7.76
N ASN A 20 -12.80 -48.11 -8.15
CA ASN A 20 -13.50 -48.29 -9.45
C ASN A 20 -12.53 -48.24 -10.63
N ALA A 21 -11.63 -47.23 -10.69
CA ALA A 21 -10.62 -47.15 -11.72
C ALA A 21 -9.68 -48.36 -11.73
N GLY A 22 -9.24 -48.82 -10.53
CA GLY A 22 -8.41 -50.01 -10.38
C GLY A 22 -9.10 -51.31 -10.79
N THR A 23 -10.40 -51.44 -10.48
CA THR A 23 -11.20 -52.61 -10.88
C THR A 23 -11.37 -52.69 -12.39
N GLN A 24 -11.65 -51.55 -13.03
CA GLN A 24 -11.73 -51.50 -14.49
C GLN A 24 -10.39 -51.78 -15.16
N LEU A 25 -9.30 -51.38 -14.59
CA LEU A 25 -7.94 -51.69 -15.06
C LEU A 25 -7.63 -53.18 -14.93
N GLY A 26 -8.04 -53.84 -13.81
CA GLY A 26 -7.83 -55.25 -13.53
C GLY A 26 -8.66 -56.21 -14.41
N GLN A 27 -9.69 -55.71 -15.10
CA GLN A 27 -10.55 -56.45 -16.02
C GLN A 27 -10.05 -56.41 -17.47
N LEU A 28 -8.88 -55.81 -17.74
CA LEU A 28 -8.31 -55.75 -19.09
C LEU A 28 -7.72 -57.08 -19.55
N GLU A 29 -8.38 -57.74 -20.46
CA GLU A 29 -7.90 -58.98 -21.09
C GLU A 29 -7.09 -58.74 -22.38
N SER A 30 -7.08 -57.51 -22.91
CA SER A 30 -6.35 -57.15 -24.13
C SER A 30 -5.99 -55.68 -24.18
N LEU A 31 -4.95 -55.29 -24.97
CA LEU A 31 -4.53 -53.91 -25.21
C LEU A 31 -5.65 -53.04 -25.83
N TYR A 32 -6.59 -53.64 -26.56
CA TYR A 32 -7.76 -52.92 -27.12
C TYR A 32 -8.76 -52.52 -26.02
N GLY A 33 -8.78 -53.19 -24.87
CA GLY A 33 -9.62 -52.85 -23.73
C GLY A 33 -9.27 -51.49 -23.08
N ILE A 34 -8.08 -50.96 -23.33
CA ILE A 34 -7.64 -49.63 -22.83
C ILE A 34 -8.52 -48.51 -23.35
N ILE A 35 -9.14 -48.66 -24.52
CA ILE A 35 -10.02 -47.65 -25.13
C ILE A 35 -11.51 -47.92 -24.81
N SER A 36 -11.79 -48.82 -23.84
CA SER A 36 -13.15 -49.08 -23.43
C SER A 36 -13.80 -47.86 -22.75
N LEU A 37 -15.08 -47.63 -23.07
CA LEU A 37 -15.83 -46.47 -22.52
C LEU A 37 -15.89 -46.49 -20.97
N PRO A 38 -16.04 -47.63 -20.29
CA PRO A 38 -16.01 -47.72 -18.82
C PRO A 38 -14.64 -47.32 -18.23
N LEU A 39 -13.54 -47.73 -18.84
CA LEU A 39 -12.19 -47.44 -18.38
C LEU A 39 -11.86 -45.94 -18.59
N LEU A 40 -12.13 -45.40 -19.76
CA LEU A 40 -11.98 -44.00 -20.06
C LEU A 40 -12.85 -43.11 -19.14
N GLY A 41 -14.09 -43.53 -18.88
CA GLY A 41 -14.98 -42.88 -17.92
C GLY A 41 -14.44 -42.89 -16.49
N SER A 42 -13.85 -43.99 -16.03
CA SER A 42 -13.26 -44.11 -14.72
C SER A 42 -12.01 -43.23 -14.55
N PHE A 43 -11.14 -43.17 -15.56
CA PHE A 43 -10.00 -42.26 -15.54
C PHE A 43 -10.41 -40.78 -15.65
N ALA A 44 -11.42 -40.47 -16.49
CA ALA A 44 -11.98 -39.11 -16.55
C ALA A 44 -12.56 -38.70 -15.19
N LEU A 45 -13.31 -39.59 -14.52
CA LEU A 45 -13.84 -39.35 -13.18
C LEU A 45 -12.72 -39.14 -12.17
N LEU A 46 -11.67 -39.97 -12.21
CA LEU A 46 -10.50 -39.86 -11.33
C LEU A 46 -9.79 -38.49 -11.52
N ALA A 47 -9.59 -38.09 -12.78
CA ALA A 47 -8.96 -36.80 -13.10
C ALA A 47 -9.83 -35.60 -12.71
N LEU A 48 -11.14 -35.69 -12.85
CA LEU A 48 -12.10 -34.63 -12.56
C LEU A 48 -12.48 -34.57 -11.07
N PHE A 49 -12.32 -35.68 -10.32
CA PHE A 49 -12.73 -35.79 -8.92
C PHE A 49 -12.19 -34.66 -8.03
N PRO A 50 -10.90 -34.30 -8.06
CA PRO A 50 -10.37 -33.20 -7.24
C PRO A 50 -11.07 -31.86 -7.55
N PHE A 51 -11.39 -31.62 -8.81
CA PHE A 51 -12.10 -30.39 -9.23
C PHE A 51 -13.55 -30.39 -8.76
N ILE A 52 -14.24 -31.53 -8.90
CA ILE A 52 -15.63 -31.71 -8.43
C ILE A 52 -15.67 -31.57 -6.90
N ALA A 53 -14.76 -32.23 -6.16
CA ALA A 53 -14.67 -32.15 -4.71
C ALA A 53 -14.40 -30.71 -4.24
N LYS A 54 -13.45 -30.03 -4.89
CA LYS A 54 -13.15 -28.62 -4.60
C LYS A 54 -14.35 -27.71 -4.85
N TRP A 55 -15.07 -27.93 -5.96
CA TRP A 55 -16.28 -27.19 -6.30
C TRP A 55 -17.40 -27.44 -5.28
N LEU A 56 -17.67 -28.70 -4.92
CA LEU A 56 -18.67 -29.08 -3.92
C LEU A 56 -18.36 -28.49 -2.54
N LEU A 57 -17.12 -28.63 -2.07
CA LEU A 57 -16.67 -28.06 -0.80
C LEU A 57 -16.78 -26.53 -0.82
N GLY A 58 -16.40 -25.89 -1.92
CA GLY A 58 -16.54 -24.45 -2.10
C GLY A 58 -18.00 -23.97 -2.08
N ALA A 59 -18.95 -24.80 -2.53
CA ALA A 59 -20.39 -24.49 -2.51
C ALA A 59 -21.05 -24.79 -1.15
N LEU A 60 -20.60 -25.84 -0.46
CA LEU A 60 -21.21 -26.31 0.80
C LEU A 60 -20.67 -25.58 2.02
N LYS A 61 -19.36 -25.33 2.11
CA LYS A 61 -18.72 -24.67 3.25
C LYS A 61 -19.38 -23.33 3.61
N PRO A 62 -19.64 -22.40 2.69
CA PRO A 62 -20.32 -21.15 2.99
C PRO A 62 -21.74 -21.36 3.57
N ARG A 63 -22.47 -22.34 3.01
CA ARG A 63 -23.85 -22.63 3.48
C ARG A 63 -23.84 -23.21 4.89
N LEU A 64 -22.90 -24.09 5.20
CA LEU A 64 -22.77 -24.69 6.53
C LEU A 64 -22.39 -23.64 7.60
N ILE A 65 -21.45 -22.75 7.27
CA ILE A 65 -21.07 -21.65 8.18
C ILE A 65 -22.28 -20.76 8.47
N LEU A 66 -23.02 -20.32 7.43
CA LEU A 66 -24.15 -19.45 7.59
C LEU A 66 -25.36 -20.12 8.25
N ALA A 67 -25.52 -21.44 8.13
CA ALA A 67 -26.60 -22.18 8.76
C ALA A 67 -26.54 -22.20 10.30
N ALA A 68 -25.36 -21.92 10.88
CA ALA A 68 -25.18 -21.82 12.33
C ALA A 68 -25.81 -20.54 12.93
N TYR A 69 -26.20 -19.59 12.10
CA TYR A 69 -26.75 -18.30 12.55
C TYR A 69 -28.18 -18.10 12.07
N PRO A 70 -29.07 -17.48 12.89
CA PRO A 70 -30.41 -17.15 12.48
C PRO A 70 -30.40 -16.07 11.40
N LYS A 71 -30.92 -16.39 10.22
CA LYS A 71 -30.96 -15.45 9.11
C LYS A 71 -32.19 -14.55 9.19
N PRO A 72 -32.06 -13.22 9.14
CA PRO A 72 -33.18 -12.30 9.08
C PRO A 72 -34.11 -12.59 7.89
N LYS A 73 -35.42 -12.50 8.10
CA LYS A 73 -36.40 -12.65 7.02
C LYS A 73 -36.36 -11.49 6.05
N GLN A 74 -36.11 -10.30 6.55
CA GLN A 74 -35.96 -9.06 5.80
C GLN A 74 -34.70 -8.31 6.29
N PHE A 75 -34.03 -7.60 5.41
CA PHE A 75 -32.83 -6.83 5.72
C PHE A 75 -33.11 -5.34 5.59
N ASP A 76 -32.56 -4.55 6.53
CA ASP A 76 -32.63 -3.09 6.48
C ASP A 76 -31.78 -2.54 5.33
N ASN A 77 -30.65 -3.20 5.05
CA ASN A 77 -29.64 -2.76 4.07
C ASN A 77 -29.23 -3.88 3.12
N ASN A 78 -28.76 -3.49 1.95
CA ASN A 78 -28.00 -4.39 1.07
C ASN A 78 -26.56 -4.53 1.56
N LEU A 79 -26.00 -3.43 2.11
CA LEU A 79 -24.62 -3.35 2.56
C LEU A 79 -24.54 -2.48 3.82
N ILE A 80 -23.79 -2.93 4.83
CA ILE A 80 -23.26 -2.09 5.90
C ILE A 80 -21.76 -1.96 5.71
N VAL A 81 -21.24 -0.74 5.79
CA VAL A 81 -19.81 -0.43 5.72
C VAL A 81 -19.37 0.15 7.05
N ILE A 82 -18.32 -0.40 7.65
CA ILE A 82 -17.79 0.02 8.95
C ILE A 82 -16.45 0.74 8.73
N GLY A 83 -16.43 2.02 9.03
CA GLY A 83 -15.32 2.95 8.83
C GLY A 83 -15.50 3.82 7.58
N ALA A 84 -15.37 5.13 7.72
CA ALA A 84 -15.53 6.13 6.66
C ALA A 84 -14.19 6.71 6.19
N GLY A 85 -13.13 5.92 6.20
CA GLY A 85 -11.89 6.22 5.48
C GLY A 85 -12.01 5.95 3.98
N SER A 86 -10.92 6.06 3.24
CA SER A 86 -10.89 5.93 1.76
C SER A 86 -11.55 4.64 1.26
N GLY A 87 -11.36 3.51 1.97
CA GLY A 87 -12.00 2.25 1.61
C GLY A 87 -13.51 2.28 1.81
N GLY A 88 -13.96 2.76 2.96
CA GLY A 88 -15.39 2.79 3.28
C GLY A 88 -16.19 3.78 2.45
N LEU A 89 -15.63 4.97 2.20
CA LEU A 89 -16.25 5.98 1.34
C LEU A 89 -16.46 5.45 -0.08
N VAL A 90 -15.43 4.83 -0.67
CA VAL A 90 -15.52 4.27 -2.02
C VAL A 90 -16.51 3.09 -2.06
N ALA A 91 -16.48 2.18 -1.09
CA ALA A 91 -17.43 1.07 -1.02
C ALA A 91 -18.89 1.55 -0.92
N SER A 92 -19.14 2.57 -0.08
CA SER A 92 -20.47 3.16 0.11
C SER A 92 -20.94 3.91 -1.12
N LEU A 93 -20.05 4.69 -1.76
CA LEU A 93 -20.35 5.40 -3.00
C LEU A 93 -20.75 4.43 -4.13
N ILE A 94 -19.99 3.33 -4.29
CA ILE A 94 -20.32 2.29 -5.29
C ILE A 94 -21.71 1.70 -5.00
N ALA A 95 -21.97 1.33 -3.74
CA ALA A 95 -23.26 0.76 -3.37
C ALA A 95 -24.43 1.73 -3.66
N ALA A 96 -24.30 2.99 -3.29
CA ALA A 96 -25.30 4.02 -3.56
C ALA A 96 -25.50 4.26 -5.07
N THR A 97 -24.40 4.30 -5.84
CA THR A 97 -24.43 4.49 -7.30
C THR A 97 -25.24 3.39 -7.99
N VAL A 98 -25.10 2.14 -7.54
CA VAL A 98 -25.88 1.00 -8.09
C VAL A 98 -27.24 0.85 -7.40
N LYS A 99 -27.72 1.87 -6.67
CA LYS A 99 -29.03 1.93 -5.99
C LYS A 99 -29.21 0.86 -4.92
N ALA A 100 -28.13 0.34 -4.35
CA ALA A 100 -28.19 -0.51 -3.18
C ALA A 100 -28.42 0.36 -1.92
N LYS A 101 -29.29 -0.09 -1.01
CA LYS A 101 -29.46 0.56 0.28
C LYS A 101 -28.23 0.28 1.14
N VAL A 102 -27.50 1.32 1.52
CA VAL A 102 -26.23 1.23 2.25
C VAL A 102 -26.24 2.10 3.49
N THR A 103 -25.72 1.56 4.59
CA THR A 103 -25.40 2.31 5.80
C THR A 103 -23.88 2.32 5.98
N LEU A 104 -23.31 3.53 6.16
CA LEU A 104 -21.92 3.78 6.50
C LEU A 104 -21.83 4.17 7.97
N ILE A 105 -21.04 3.44 8.74
CA ILE A 105 -20.87 3.70 10.18
C ILE A 105 -19.46 4.24 10.41
N GLU A 106 -19.36 5.41 11.05
CA GLU A 106 -18.07 6.03 11.41
C GLU A 106 -18.08 6.41 12.89
N ARG A 107 -17.03 6.05 13.61
CA ARG A 107 -16.93 6.35 15.04
C ARG A 107 -16.40 7.75 15.34
N HIS A 108 -15.59 8.34 14.47
CA HIS A 108 -14.92 9.63 14.68
C HIS A 108 -15.27 10.65 13.59
N GLN A 109 -14.46 10.70 12.53
CA GLN A 109 -14.55 11.72 11.48
C GLN A 109 -14.56 11.07 10.11
N MET A 110 -15.43 11.57 9.25
CA MET A 110 -15.46 11.21 7.84
C MET A 110 -14.13 11.54 7.16
N GLY A 111 -13.79 10.82 6.08
CA GLY A 111 -12.49 10.95 5.38
C GLY A 111 -11.37 10.10 5.98
N GLY A 112 -11.55 9.65 7.24
CA GLY A 112 -10.60 8.80 7.96
C GLY A 112 -9.21 9.42 8.06
N ASP A 113 -8.21 8.56 8.20
CA ASP A 113 -6.81 8.94 8.39
C ASP A 113 -6.25 9.79 7.22
N CYS A 114 -6.55 9.45 5.98
CA CYS A 114 -6.02 10.16 4.81
C CYS A 114 -6.34 11.66 4.83
N LEU A 115 -7.58 12.03 5.09
CA LEU A 115 -8.01 13.43 5.14
C LEU A 115 -7.53 14.12 6.42
N ASN A 116 -7.71 13.47 7.57
CA ASN A 116 -7.60 14.16 8.87
C ASN A 116 -6.19 14.13 9.45
N THR A 117 -5.46 13.02 9.33
CA THR A 117 -4.17 12.82 10.02
C THR A 117 -3.04 12.26 9.13
N GLY A 118 -3.31 11.97 7.86
CA GLY A 118 -2.36 11.30 6.98
C GLY A 118 -1.91 12.12 5.78
N CYS A 119 -2.42 11.77 4.61
CA CYS A 119 -1.94 12.28 3.31
C CYS A 119 -2.14 13.79 3.15
N VAL A 120 -3.33 14.30 3.48
CA VAL A 120 -3.67 15.72 3.28
C VAL A 120 -2.83 16.62 4.17
N PRO A 121 -2.80 16.46 5.50
CA PRO A 121 -2.00 17.31 6.37
C PRO A 121 -0.51 17.19 6.10
N SER A 122 0.02 15.99 5.84
CA SER A 122 1.45 15.82 5.58
C SER A 122 1.88 16.54 4.29
N LYS A 123 1.12 16.45 3.21
CA LYS A 123 1.46 17.13 1.95
C LYS A 123 1.29 18.64 2.05
N ALA A 124 0.33 19.12 2.87
CA ALA A 124 0.21 20.53 3.20
C ALA A 124 1.45 21.07 3.97
N LEU A 125 1.94 20.31 4.96
CA LEU A 125 3.15 20.62 5.72
C LEU A 125 4.41 20.58 4.84
N ILE A 126 4.60 19.50 4.07
CA ILE A 126 5.71 19.33 3.12
C ILE A 126 5.78 20.51 2.15
N ARG A 127 4.63 20.98 1.63
CA ARG A 127 4.61 22.14 0.73
C ARG A 127 5.12 23.41 1.39
N SER A 128 4.72 23.69 2.64
CA SER A 128 5.22 24.84 3.40
C SER A 128 6.72 24.73 3.67
N ALA A 129 7.19 23.54 4.07
CA ALA A 129 8.60 23.25 4.31
C ALA A 129 9.44 23.39 3.01
N ARG A 130 8.92 22.96 1.85
CA ARG A 130 9.58 23.12 0.54
C ARG A 130 9.72 24.59 0.15
N ILE A 131 8.70 25.41 0.40
CA ILE A 131 8.78 26.85 0.15
C ILE A 131 9.87 27.51 1.03
N ALA A 132 9.95 27.15 2.31
CA ALA A 132 11.01 27.64 3.20
C ALA A 132 12.40 27.22 2.68
N GLN A 133 12.54 26.02 2.13
CA GLN A 133 13.80 25.56 1.54
C GLN A 133 14.14 26.31 0.24
N TYR A 134 13.19 26.55 -0.64
CA TYR A 134 13.42 27.37 -1.85
C TYR A 134 13.84 28.79 -1.51
N ALA A 135 13.24 29.41 -0.49
CA ALA A 135 13.66 30.74 -0.06
C ALA A 135 15.12 30.77 0.44
N ARG A 136 15.59 29.70 1.10
CA ARG A 136 17.01 29.58 1.49
C ARG A 136 17.95 29.35 0.29
N ARG A 137 17.44 28.81 -0.81
CA ARG A 137 18.15 28.58 -2.05
C ARG A 137 17.99 29.73 -3.04
N ALA A 138 17.46 30.88 -2.64
CA ALA A 138 17.13 32.00 -3.51
C ALA A 138 18.32 32.44 -4.40
N GLU A 139 19.54 32.42 -3.88
CA GLU A 139 20.76 32.80 -4.61
C GLU A 139 21.05 31.87 -5.79
N GLU A 140 20.69 30.57 -5.71
CA GLU A 140 20.82 29.63 -6.82
C GLU A 140 19.97 30.04 -8.03
N PHE A 141 18.90 30.81 -7.79
CA PHE A 141 17.98 31.31 -8.81
C PHE A 141 18.24 32.80 -9.19
N GLY A 142 19.38 33.35 -8.75
CA GLY A 142 19.75 34.74 -9.05
C GLY A 142 18.99 35.80 -8.24
N LEU A 143 18.32 35.38 -7.16
CA LEU A 143 17.61 36.29 -6.24
C LEU A 143 18.54 36.69 -5.08
N ALA A 144 18.24 37.83 -4.44
CA ALA A 144 18.95 38.22 -3.25
C ALA A 144 18.76 37.16 -2.11
N PRO A 145 19.73 36.99 -1.21
CA PRO A 145 19.58 36.13 -0.05
C PRO A 145 18.31 36.45 0.72
N MET A 146 17.52 35.45 1.04
CA MET A 146 16.27 35.60 1.78
C MET A 146 16.42 35.07 3.20
N SER A 147 16.10 35.92 4.18
CA SER A 147 15.89 35.45 5.56
C SER A 147 14.53 34.78 5.65
N VAL A 148 14.51 33.53 6.13
CA VAL A 148 13.27 32.79 6.32
C VAL A 148 12.91 32.77 7.78
N GLU A 149 11.92 33.55 8.16
CA GLU A 149 11.30 33.50 9.47
C GLU A 149 10.04 32.64 9.37
N VAL A 150 10.01 31.54 10.13
CA VAL A 150 8.90 30.58 10.13
C VAL A 150 7.92 30.91 11.25
N ASN A 151 6.71 31.32 10.89
CA ASN A 151 5.60 31.41 11.82
C ASN A 151 4.91 30.03 11.90
N PHE A 152 5.42 29.16 12.78
CA PHE A 152 4.96 27.79 12.86
C PHE A 152 3.45 27.65 13.19
N PRO A 153 2.85 28.44 14.10
CA PRO A 153 1.40 28.43 14.30
C PRO A 153 0.62 28.69 13.02
N LYS A 154 1.06 29.63 12.14
CA LYS A 154 0.42 29.90 10.86
C LYS A 154 0.62 28.77 9.85
N VAL A 155 1.76 28.08 9.88
CA VAL A 155 1.98 26.87 9.07
C VAL A 155 0.96 25.80 9.45
N MET A 156 0.81 25.53 10.73
CA MET A 156 -0.13 24.54 11.22
C MET A 156 -1.59 24.96 11.00
N GLN A 157 -1.91 26.26 11.12
CA GLN A 157 -3.23 26.78 10.75
C GLN A 157 -3.53 26.56 9.26
N ARG A 158 -2.52 26.75 8.39
CA ARG A 158 -2.67 26.45 6.95
C ARG A 158 -2.95 24.97 6.71
N VAL A 159 -2.29 24.05 7.44
CA VAL A 159 -2.56 22.61 7.37
C VAL A 159 -4.03 22.34 7.70
N GLN A 160 -4.54 22.90 8.81
CA GLN A 160 -5.94 22.76 9.21
C GLN A 160 -6.91 23.35 8.18
N ASN A 161 -6.56 24.49 7.56
CA ASN A 161 -7.40 25.11 6.52
C ASN A 161 -7.46 24.24 5.25
N VAL A 162 -6.38 23.55 4.88
CA VAL A 162 -6.38 22.61 3.74
C VAL A 162 -7.29 21.42 4.03
N ILE A 163 -7.22 20.85 5.24
CA ILE A 163 -8.15 19.78 5.66
C ILE A 163 -9.59 20.26 5.52
N LYS A 164 -9.95 21.40 6.12
CA LYS A 164 -11.30 21.99 6.05
C LYS A 164 -11.78 22.28 4.63
N THR A 165 -10.87 22.62 3.72
CA THR A 165 -11.22 22.87 2.31
C THR A 165 -11.59 21.58 1.58
N ILE A 166 -10.98 20.46 1.95
CA ILE A 166 -11.21 19.15 1.31
C ILE A 166 -12.36 18.38 2.00
N GLU A 167 -12.56 18.58 3.30
CA GLU A 167 -13.56 17.90 4.14
C GLU A 167 -14.97 17.81 3.48
N PRO A 168 -15.52 18.85 2.82
CA PRO A 168 -16.82 18.76 2.17
C PRO A 168 -16.94 17.64 1.13
N HIS A 169 -15.83 17.19 0.56
CA HIS A 169 -15.81 16.09 -0.41
C HIS A 169 -16.13 14.74 0.25
N ASP A 170 -15.86 14.60 1.53
CA ASP A 170 -16.02 13.36 2.30
C ASP A 170 -17.06 13.52 3.43
N SER A 171 -17.87 14.59 3.41
CA SER A 171 -18.78 14.94 4.49
C SER A 171 -20.04 14.04 4.56
N VAL A 172 -20.67 14.03 5.74
CA VAL A 172 -21.95 13.35 5.98
C VAL A 172 -23.02 13.88 5.03
N GLU A 173 -23.10 15.19 4.84
CA GLU A 173 -24.09 15.86 3.98
C GLU A 173 -23.98 15.33 2.55
N ARG A 174 -22.76 15.36 1.99
CA ARG A 174 -22.52 14.86 0.63
C ARG A 174 -22.87 13.39 0.47
N PHE A 175 -22.46 12.53 1.39
CA PHE A 175 -22.76 11.11 1.29
C PHE A 175 -24.25 10.82 1.48
N THR A 176 -24.94 11.60 2.31
CA THR A 176 -26.41 11.53 2.46
C THR A 176 -27.12 11.93 1.16
N GLU A 177 -26.69 13.01 0.51
CA GLU A 177 -27.19 13.42 -0.81
C GLU A 177 -26.96 12.35 -1.89
N LEU A 178 -25.86 11.61 -1.81
CA LEU A 178 -25.56 10.48 -2.70
C LEU A 178 -26.40 9.23 -2.39
N GLY A 179 -27.20 9.23 -1.30
CA GLY A 179 -28.08 8.14 -0.92
C GLY A 179 -27.47 7.14 0.07
N VAL A 180 -26.40 7.52 0.76
CA VAL A 180 -25.80 6.73 1.85
C VAL A 180 -26.42 7.14 3.18
N ASN A 181 -26.87 6.18 3.98
CA ASN A 181 -27.26 6.45 5.36
C ASN A 181 -26.00 6.48 6.24
N CYS A 182 -25.59 7.67 6.69
CA CYS A 182 -24.44 7.85 7.55
C CYS A 182 -24.85 7.78 9.03
N VAL A 183 -24.17 6.94 9.82
CA VAL A 183 -24.41 6.76 11.25
C VAL A 183 -23.08 6.96 11.99
N GLN A 184 -23.07 7.86 12.96
CA GLN A 184 -21.94 8.02 13.86
C GLN A 184 -22.05 7.08 15.06
N GLY A 185 -21.00 6.31 15.33
CA GLY A 185 -20.94 5.42 16.49
C GLY A 185 -19.96 4.26 16.30
N ASP A 186 -19.70 3.56 17.40
CA ASP A 186 -18.91 2.34 17.40
C ASP A 186 -19.74 1.17 16.92
N ALA A 187 -19.25 0.46 15.91
CA ALA A 187 -19.90 -0.70 15.32
C ALA A 187 -19.36 -2.01 15.91
N LYS A 188 -20.27 -2.92 16.25
CA LYS A 188 -19.94 -4.29 16.65
C LYS A 188 -20.71 -5.28 15.80
N ILE A 189 -20.01 -6.22 15.18
CA ILE A 189 -20.62 -7.27 14.36
C ILE A 189 -21.11 -8.39 15.28
N LEU A 190 -22.42 -8.63 15.28
CA LEU A 190 -23.06 -9.63 16.14
C LEU A 190 -23.25 -10.98 15.43
N SER A 191 -23.48 -10.94 14.13
CA SER A 191 -23.70 -12.12 13.30
C SER A 191 -23.27 -11.86 11.84
N PRO A 192 -23.32 -12.85 10.95
CA PRO A 192 -23.06 -12.64 9.53
C PRO A 192 -23.90 -11.54 8.84
N TRP A 193 -24.93 -11.04 9.52
CA TRP A 193 -25.89 -10.10 8.95
C TRP A 193 -26.28 -8.95 9.89
N GLU A 194 -25.77 -8.92 11.11
CA GLU A 194 -26.20 -7.96 12.14
C GLU A 194 -25.01 -7.16 12.67
N VAL A 195 -25.19 -5.86 12.71
CA VAL A 195 -24.23 -4.91 13.29
C VAL A 195 -24.96 -4.06 14.32
N GLU A 196 -24.43 -4.03 15.53
CA GLU A 196 -24.89 -3.14 16.60
C GLU A 196 -24.15 -1.80 16.50
N VAL A 197 -24.88 -0.71 16.59
CA VAL A 197 -24.35 0.64 16.73
C VAL A 197 -25.28 1.45 17.62
N ASN A 198 -24.74 2.13 18.64
CA ASN A 198 -25.51 2.96 19.60
C ASN A 198 -26.69 2.21 20.26
N GLY A 199 -26.55 0.91 20.55
CA GLY A 199 -27.58 0.07 21.13
C GLY A 199 -28.69 -0.37 20.17
N HIS A 200 -28.58 -0.04 18.88
CA HIS A 200 -29.48 -0.47 17.83
C HIS A 200 -28.84 -1.51 16.93
N THR A 201 -29.57 -2.57 16.61
CA THR A 201 -29.14 -3.59 15.68
C THR A 201 -29.62 -3.27 14.26
N LEU A 202 -28.70 -3.14 13.33
CA LEU A 202 -28.95 -2.98 11.90
C LEU A 202 -28.69 -4.30 11.19
N THR A 203 -29.51 -4.63 10.19
CA THR A 203 -29.35 -5.86 9.40
C THR A 203 -28.91 -5.55 7.97
N ALA A 204 -28.01 -6.37 7.42
CA ALA A 204 -27.60 -6.27 6.03
C ALA A 204 -27.32 -7.63 5.39
N LYS A 205 -27.46 -7.71 4.07
CA LYS A 205 -27.06 -8.91 3.32
C LYS A 205 -25.56 -9.16 3.36
N ASN A 206 -24.78 -8.09 3.38
CA ASN A 206 -23.33 -8.15 3.47
C ASN A 206 -22.79 -7.00 4.33
N ILE A 207 -21.59 -7.19 4.88
CA ILE A 207 -20.86 -6.24 5.70
C ILE A 207 -19.48 -6.05 5.10
N VAL A 208 -18.98 -4.81 5.04
CA VAL A 208 -17.60 -4.48 4.67
C VAL A 208 -16.92 -3.81 5.85
N ILE A 209 -15.84 -4.40 6.33
CA ILE A 209 -14.95 -3.83 7.35
C ILE A 209 -13.92 -2.97 6.63
N ALA A 210 -13.90 -1.66 6.90
CA ALA A 210 -13.00 -0.67 6.32
C ALA A 210 -12.43 0.26 7.41
N THR A 211 -12.17 -0.29 8.60
CA THR A 211 -11.78 0.44 9.82
C THR A 211 -10.38 0.99 9.80
N GLY A 212 -9.58 0.67 8.76
CA GLY A 212 -8.24 1.20 8.57
C GLY A 212 -7.23 0.76 9.62
N ALA A 213 -6.28 1.64 9.92
CA ALA A 213 -5.20 1.41 10.87
C ALA A 213 -4.91 2.69 11.66
N ARG A 214 -4.14 2.56 12.74
CA ARG A 214 -3.65 3.66 13.59
C ARG A 214 -2.13 3.60 13.71
N PRO A 215 -1.44 4.68 14.14
CA PRO A 215 -0.02 4.62 14.45
C PRO A 215 0.28 3.55 15.49
N ARG A 216 1.36 2.81 15.27
CA ARG A 216 1.86 1.85 16.24
C ARG A 216 2.64 2.57 17.33
N VAL A 217 2.21 2.41 18.57
CA VAL A 217 2.94 2.85 19.75
C VAL A 217 3.59 1.61 20.38
N PRO A 218 4.93 1.52 20.38
CA PRO A 218 5.62 0.38 20.97
C PRO A 218 5.60 0.46 22.51
N ASP A 219 5.57 -0.68 23.16
CA ASP A 219 5.70 -0.76 24.61
C ASP A 219 7.18 -0.65 25.01
N ILE A 220 7.65 0.60 25.19
CA ILE A 220 9.01 0.91 25.60
C ILE A 220 8.94 1.55 26.99
N PRO A 221 9.73 1.06 27.96
CA PRO A 221 9.77 1.65 29.31
C PRO A 221 9.95 3.16 29.28
N GLY A 222 9.15 3.88 30.06
CA GLY A 222 9.18 5.34 30.18
C GLY A 222 8.45 6.11 29.09
N LEU A 223 8.13 5.49 27.94
CA LEU A 223 7.46 6.17 26.83
C LEU A 223 6.09 6.73 27.21
N ALA A 224 5.29 5.97 27.97
CA ALA A 224 3.94 6.37 28.37
C ALA A 224 3.90 7.61 29.29
N ALA A 225 5.02 7.97 29.92
CA ALA A 225 5.15 9.17 30.74
C ALA A 225 5.44 10.44 29.91
N LEU A 226 5.76 10.30 28.62
CA LEU A 226 6.08 11.40 27.72
C LEU A 226 4.83 11.88 26.97
N ASP A 227 4.83 13.17 26.63
CA ASP A 227 3.92 13.74 25.64
C ASP A 227 4.50 13.51 24.23
N TYR A 228 4.42 12.25 23.77
CA TYR A 228 4.94 11.85 22.47
C TYR A 228 3.97 12.19 21.33
N LEU A 229 4.53 12.43 20.16
CA LEU A 229 3.80 12.68 18.93
C LEU A 229 3.70 11.40 18.08
N THR A 230 2.61 11.29 17.37
CA THR A 230 2.40 10.28 16.30
C THR A 230 1.94 10.98 15.03
N SER A 231 1.73 10.22 13.94
CA SER A 231 1.11 10.76 12.73
C SER A 231 -0.34 11.23 12.94
N ASP A 232 -0.99 10.85 14.05
CA ASP A 232 -2.34 11.32 14.36
C ASP A 232 -2.33 12.64 15.16
N THR A 233 -1.35 12.85 16.04
CA THR A 233 -1.34 13.96 17.01
C THR A 233 -0.42 15.12 16.61
N VAL A 234 0.51 14.92 15.69
CA VAL A 234 1.48 15.95 15.26
C VAL A 234 0.83 17.18 14.64
N TRP A 235 -0.41 17.09 14.21
CA TRP A 235 -1.16 18.19 13.58
C TRP A 235 -1.75 19.20 14.56
N ASP A 236 -1.75 18.88 15.85
CA ASP A 236 -2.33 19.71 16.90
C ASP A 236 -1.32 20.63 17.58
N ILE A 237 -0.01 20.39 17.38
CA ILE A 237 1.02 21.23 17.97
C ILE A 237 1.02 22.64 17.34
N ARG A 238 1.36 23.63 18.15
CA ARG A 238 1.46 25.04 17.71
C ARG A 238 2.86 25.61 17.96
N ASP A 239 3.66 24.94 18.79
CA ASP A 239 5.03 25.29 19.06
C ASP A 239 5.98 24.36 18.30
N LEU A 240 6.93 24.95 17.58
CA LEU A 240 7.93 24.18 16.85
C LEU A 240 8.94 23.59 17.85
N PRO A 241 9.08 22.26 17.95
CA PRO A 241 10.10 21.67 18.81
C PRO A 241 11.49 22.11 18.39
N GLU A 242 12.32 22.60 19.35
CA GLU A 242 13.70 22.96 19.02
C GLU A 242 14.51 21.71 18.66
N ARG A 243 14.41 20.64 19.50
CA ARG A 243 15.07 19.35 19.31
C ARG A 243 14.01 18.26 19.12
N LEU A 244 13.84 17.80 17.90
CA LEU A 244 12.87 16.74 17.57
C LEU A 244 13.60 15.40 17.37
N LEU A 245 13.24 14.40 18.18
CA LEU A 245 13.63 13.00 17.96
C LEU A 245 12.56 12.30 17.12
N VAL A 246 12.91 11.77 15.96
CA VAL A 246 12.01 10.95 15.12
C VAL A 246 12.45 9.50 15.22
N VAL A 247 11.56 8.63 15.69
CA VAL A 247 11.81 7.18 15.80
C VAL A 247 11.11 6.47 14.66
N GLY A 248 11.91 5.93 13.73
CA GLY A 248 11.45 5.24 12.54
C GLY A 248 11.81 5.96 11.24
N ALA A 249 12.46 5.24 10.31
CA ALA A 249 12.96 5.76 9.04
C ALA A 249 12.18 5.23 7.81
N GLY A 250 10.91 4.89 8.01
CA GLY A 250 9.95 4.66 6.94
C GLY A 250 9.51 5.97 6.26
N PRO A 251 8.62 5.92 5.26
CA PRO A 251 8.13 7.12 4.54
C PRO A 251 7.66 8.24 5.47
N ILE A 252 6.78 7.95 6.43
CA ILE A 252 6.21 8.94 7.36
C ILE A 252 7.32 9.62 8.18
N GLY A 253 8.24 8.83 8.74
CA GLY A 253 9.34 9.37 9.54
C GLY A 253 10.26 10.25 8.72
N CYS A 254 10.61 9.85 7.49
CA CYS A 254 11.46 10.63 6.60
C CYS A 254 10.78 11.94 6.15
N GLU A 255 9.52 11.89 5.76
CA GLU A 255 8.76 13.07 5.32
C GLU A 255 8.63 14.12 6.44
N LEU A 256 8.26 13.68 7.64
CA LEU A 256 8.10 14.59 8.78
C LEU A 256 9.45 15.09 9.28
N ALA A 257 10.47 14.23 9.39
CA ALA A 257 11.82 14.65 9.80
C ALA A 257 12.35 15.76 8.88
N GLN A 258 12.25 15.60 7.57
CA GLN A 258 12.69 16.62 6.61
C GLN A 258 11.86 17.90 6.72
N SER A 259 10.55 17.77 6.89
CA SER A 259 9.65 18.92 6.98
C SER A 259 9.95 19.77 8.21
N PHE A 260 10.10 19.14 9.39
CA PHE A 260 10.43 19.84 10.63
C PHE A 260 11.82 20.48 10.59
N ALA A 261 12.81 19.80 10.00
CA ALA A 261 14.15 20.37 9.82
C ALA A 261 14.10 21.62 8.94
N ARG A 262 13.37 21.59 7.84
CA ARG A 262 13.17 22.75 6.96
C ARG A 262 12.42 23.90 7.62
N LEU A 263 11.59 23.61 8.59
CA LEU A 263 10.86 24.63 9.36
C LEU A 263 11.68 25.18 10.55
N GLY A 264 12.85 24.59 10.88
CA GLY A 264 13.78 25.15 11.85
C GLY A 264 14.11 24.25 13.04
N SER A 265 13.50 23.06 13.17
CA SER A 265 13.84 22.09 14.22
C SER A 265 15.23 21.47 14.00
N LYS A 266 15.96 21.21 15.09
CA LYS A 266 17.13 20.35 15.10
C LYS A 266 16.66 18.89 15.16
N VAL A 267 16.61 18.22 14.01
CA VAL A 267 16.03 16.87 13.90
C VAL A 267 17.09 15.78 14.02
N THR A 268 16.82 14.80 14.89
CA THR A 268 17.54 13.53 14.97
C THR A 268 16.59 12.40 14.60
N LEU A 269 16.86 11.67 13.53
CA LEU A 269 16.10 10.52 13.10
C LEU A 269 16.86 9.25 13.46
N VAL A 270 16.20 8.33 14.16
CA VAL A 270 16.76 7.04 14.56
C VAL A 270 15.94 5.89 13.96
N THR A 271 16.62 4.79 13.63
CA THR A 271 15.96 3.59 13.11
C THR A 271 16.69 2.33 13.55
N HIS A 272 15.93 1.26 13.81
CA HIS A 272 16.50 -0.07 14.02
C HIS A 272 17.07 -0.69 12.73
N ALA A 273 16.58 -0.24 11.56
CA ALA A 273 17.10 -0.67 10.27
C ALA A 273 18.52 -0.13 10.04
N ASP A 274 19.23 -0.75 9.09
CA ASP A 274 20.58 -0.36 8.68
C ASP A 274 20.64 0.92 7.84
N ARG A 275 19.47 1.36 7.32
CA ARG A 275 19.35 2.52 6.41
C ARG A 275 17.96 3.18 6.46
N LEU A 276 17.85 4.36 5.86
CA LEU A 276 16.58 5.03 5.57
C LEU A 276 15.80 4.24 4.51
N LEU A 277 14.47 4.29 4.54
CA LEU A 277 13.60 3.67 3.54
C LEU A 277 14.04 2.22 3.22
N PRO A 278 14.08 1.31 4.22
CA PRO A 278 14.73 0.00 4.09
C PRO A 278 14.09 -0.93 3.07
N ARG A 279 12.91 -0.60 2.53
CA ARG A 279 12.26 -1.32 1.43
C ARG A 279 12.78 -0.93 0.05
N GLU A 280 13.55 0.16 -0.04
CA GLU A 280 14.11 0.64 -1.29
C GLU A 280 15.55 0.13 -1.47
N ASP A 281 16.05 0.11 -2.70
CA ASP A 281 17.44 -0.23 -2.99
C ASP A 281 18.40 0.70 -2.22
N THR A 282 19.59 0.19 -1.89
CA THR A 282 20.58 0.92 -1.08
C THR A 282 20.92 2.29 -1.66
N GLU A 283 21.09 2.40 -2.99
CA GLU A 283 21.39 3.67 -3.64
C GLU A 283 20.30 4.74 -3.48
N VAL A 284 19.02 4.32 -3.37
CA VAL A 284 17.90 5.22 -3.09
C VAL A 284 18.03 5.79 -1.68
N SER A 285 18.28 4.92 -0.71
CA SER A 285 18.53 5.31 0.67
C SER A 285 19.70 6.28 0.80
N GLU A 286 20.80 6.01 0.11
CA GLU A 286 22.00 6.85 0.08
C GLU A 286 21.71 8.26 -0.47
N ARG A 287 20.90 8.36 -1.52
CA ARG A 287 20.50 9.66 -2.10
C ARG A 287 19.68 10.49 -1.12
N VAL A 288 18.67 9.89 -0.50
CA VAL A 288 17.85 10.56 0.52
C VAL A 288 18.71 10.94 1.73
N HIS A 289 19.59 10.05 2.17
CA HIS A 289 20.49 10.32 3.31
C HIS A 289 21.49 11.46 3.01
N ALA A 290 22.02 11.54 1.80
CA ALA A 290 22.90 12.63 1.39
C ALA A 290 22.17 13.99 1.51
N GLU A 291 20.92 14.06 1.08
CA GLU A 291 20.12 15.28 1.18
C GLU A 291 19.78 15.62 2.64
N PHE A 292 19.43 14.62 3.46
CA PHE A 292 19.21 14.81 4.89
C PHE A 292 20.44 15.41 5.60
N ARG A 293 21.64 14.93 5.25
CA ARG A 293 22.89 15.51 5.77
C ARG A 293 23.09 16.97 5.34
N ARG A 294 22.77 17.31 4.08
CA ARG A 294 22.83 18.70 3.58
C ARG A 294 21.87 19.61 4.33
N GLN A 295 20.73 19.07 4.77
CA GLN A 295 19.71 19.79 5.55
C GLN A 295 19.91 19.64 7.07
N HIS A 296 21.09 19.18 7.51
CA HIS A 296 21.48 19.03 8.91
C HIS A 296 20.58 18.08 9.74
N VAL A 297 19.83 17.17 9.10
CA VAL A 297 19.14 16.09 9.78
C VAL A 297 20.16 15.03 10.20
N LYS A 298 20.25 14.76 11.50
CA LYS A 298 21.10 13.69 12.03
C LYS A 298 20.39 12.37 11.87
N VAL A 299 21.03 11.39 11.22
CA VAL A 299 20.46 10.05 11.01
C VAL A 299 21.32 9.01 11.71
N HIS A 300 20.69 8.19 12.54
CA HIS A 300 21.33 7.07 13.24
C HIS A 300 20.62 5.76 12.91
N ALA A 301 21.29 4.93 12.12
CA ALA A 301 20.87 3.58 11.78
C ALA A 301 21.33 2.57 12.83
N ASN A 302 20.63 1.42 12.94
CA ASN A 302 20.88 0.38 13.95
C ASN A 302 20.77 0.88 15.41
N TYR A 303 19.85 1.83 15.66
CA TYR A 303 19.52 2.33 16.99
C TYR A 303 18.19 1.75 17.45
N ASN A 304 18.22 0.91 18.50
CA ASN A 304 17.01 0.32 19.09
C ASN A 304 16.73 1.01 20.43
N PRO A 305 15.58 1.68 20.60
CA PRO A 305 15.26 2.34 21.86
C PRO A 305 15.05 1.30 22.97
N LEU A 306 15.70 1.50 24.11
CA LEU A 306 15.63 0.63 25.28
C LEU A 306 14.66 1.20 26.33
N PHE A 307 14.81 2.47 26.68
CA PHE A 307 13.91 3.17 27.57
C PHE A 307 13.99 4.68 27.38
N PHE A 308 12.92 5.35 27.74
CA PHE A 308 12.81 6.80 27.79
C PHE A 308 12.87 7.27 29.26
N ASP A 309 13.48 8.43 29.47
CA ASP A 309 13.52 9.09 30.78
C ASP A 309 13.01 10.52 30.62
N ALA A 310 12.15 10.93 31.56
CA ALA A 310 11.56 12.26 31.64
C ALA A 310 12.05 12.93 32.94
N ALA A 311 13.31 13.32 32.98
CA ALA A 311 13.83 14.15 34.09
C ALA A 311 13.22 15.57 34.01
N GLU A 312 13.15 16.27 35.17
CA GLU A 312 12.45 17.57 35.28
C GLU A 312 12.86 18.61 34.21
N ASN A 313 14.10 18.55 33.68
CA ASN A 313 14.64 19.54 32.76
C ASN A 313 15.07 18.98 31.39
N GLU A 314 15.02 17.69 31.17
CA GLU A 314 15.48 17.09 29.92
C GLU A 314 14.84 15.73 29.66
N GLN A 315 14.31 15.54 28.46
CA GLN A 315 13.84 14.23 28.01
C GLN A 315 14.97 13.53 27.29
N THR A 316 15.21 12.26 27.64
CA THR A 316 16.24 11.43 26.99
C THR A 316 15.70 10.07 26.56
N CYS A 317 16.39 9.45 25.62
CA CYS A 317 16.18 8.05 25.26
C CYS A 317 17.53 7.34 25.15
N VAL A 318 17.63 6.20 25.82
CA VAL A 318 18.78 5.31 25.70
C VAL A 318 18.53 4.27 24.64
N PHE A 319 19.49 4.14 23.73
CA PHE A 319 19.45 3.21 22.60
C PHE A 319 20.52 2.11 22.73
N SER A 320 20.16 0.89 22.36
CA SER A 320 21.15 -0.14 22.02
C SER A 320 21.65 0.09 20.61
N THR A 321 22.96 0.08 20.43
CA THR A 321 23.63 0.26 19.13
C THR A 321 24.74 -0.79 18.97
N PRO A 322 25.29 -1.03 17.76
CA PRO A 322 26.42 -1.92 17.55
C PRO A 322 27.69 -1.54 18.34
N ARG A 323 27.77 -0.29 18.84
CA ARG A 323 28.90 0.24 19.61
C ARG A 323 28.60 0.42 21.09
N GLY A 324 27.59 -0.28 21.63
CA GLY A 324 27.11 -0.16 23.02
C GLY A 324 25.93 0.82 23.13
N GLN A 325 25.59 1.16 24.35
CA GLN A 325 24.48 2.08 24.62
C GLN A 325 24.84 3.52 24.27
N ARG A 326 23.84 4.26 23.77
CA ARG A 326 23.91 5.70 23.48
C ARG A 326 22.67 6.39 23.97
N GLU A 327 22.86 7.55 24.56
CA GLU A 327 21.80 8.43 25.04
C GLU A 327 21.64 9.63 24.11
N LEU A 328 20.39 10.00 23.79
CA LEU A 328 20.04 11.18 23.02
C LEU A 328 19.00 11.99 23.75
N SER A 329 19.25 13.31 23.87
CA SER A 329 18.30 14.26 24.45
C SER A 329 17.41 14.89 23.36
N PHE A 330 16.20 15.25 23.75
CA PHE A 330 15.22 15.88 22.87
C PHE A 330 14.17 16.67 23.66
N ASP A 331 13.40 17.51 22.98
CA ASP A 331 12.28 18.23 23.57
C ASP A 331 10.95 17.54 23.27
N ARG A 332 10.85 16.92 22.10
CA ARG A 332 9.70 16.12 21.67
C ARG A 332 10.15 14.89 20.92
N VAL A 333 9.42 13.79 21.06
CA VAL A 333 9.62 12.56 20.28
C VAL A 333 8.43 12.31 19.37
N LEU A 334 8.70 11.99 18.10
CA LEU A 334 7.73 11.58 17.10
C LEU A 334 7.91 10.09 16.78
N LEU A 335 6.88 9.30 17.02
CA LEU A 335 6.88 7.86 16.73
C LEU A 335 6.36 7.60 15.31
N ALA A 336 7.19 7.01 14.47
CA ALA A 336 6.89 6.64 13.09
C ALA A 336 7.30 5.18 12.79
N VAL A 337 7.04 4.27 13.75
CA VAL A 337 7.51 2.87 13.75
C VAL A 337 6.54 1.88 13.11
N GLY A 338 5.61 2.37 12.30
CA GLY A 338 4.63 1.56 11.59
C GLY A 338 3.19 1.81 12.05
N ARG A 339 2.30 0.95 11.58
CA ARG A 339 0.85 1.06 11.80
C ARG A 339 0.30 -0.25 12.31
N SER A 340 -0.81 -0.19 13.05
CA SER A 340 -1.56 -1.35 13.54
C SER A 340 -2.99 -1.27 13.01
N ALA A 341 -3.50 -2.34 12.41
CA ALA A 341 -4.87 -2.39 11.91
C ALA A 341 -5.89 -2.26 13.06
N ASN A 342 -7.02 -1.61 12.79
CA ASN A 342 -8.10 -1.42 13.76
C ASN A 342 -9.04 -2.62 13.73
N VAL A 343 -8.72 -3.64 14.49
CA VAL A 343 -9.46 -4.92 14.53
C VAL A 343 -10.21 -5.13 15.85
N GLU A 344 -9.88 -4.38 16.88
CA GLU A 344 -10.42 -4.54 18.22
C GLU A 344 -11.86 -4.01 18.33
N GLY A 345 -12.67 -4.62 19.18
CA GLY A 345 -14.05 -4.19 19.50
C GLY A 345 -15.08 -4.52 18.43
N LEU A 346 -14.66 -5.04 17.28
CA LEU A 346 -15.57 -5.38 16.17
C LEU A 346 -16.35 -6.69 16.38
N GLY A 347 -15.98 -7.51 17.37
CA GLY A 347 -16.61 -8.83 17.62
C GLY A 347 -16.15 -9.93 16.66
N LEU A 348 -14.97 -9.79 16.04
CA LEU A 348 -14.43 -10.73 15.05
C LEU A 348 -14.20 -12.13 15.64
N GLU A 349 -13.73 -12.16 16.88
CA GLU A 349 -13.44 -13.38 17.65
C GLU A 349 -14.67 -14.24 17.85
N ASN A 350 -15.83 -13.62 18.09
CA ASN A 350 -17.12 -14.32 18.30
C ASN A 350 -17.61 -15.01 17.02
N LEU A 351 -17.16 -14.52 15.87
CA LEU A 351 -17.52 -15.04 14.55
C LEU A 351 -16.44 -15.99 13.98
N GLY A 352 -15.33 -16.18 14.70
CA GLY A 352 -14.21 -16.98 14.23
C GLY A 352 -13.50 -16.34 13.01
N ILE A 353 -13.58 -15.01 12.88
CA ILE A 353 -12.82 -14.26 11.87
C ILE A 353 -11.40 -14.07 12.39
N ALA A 354 -10.46 -14.67 11.70
CA ALA A 354 -9.05 -14.64 12.12
C ALA A 354 -8.39 -13.29 11.83
N VAL A 355 -7.55 -12.88 12.76
CA VAL A 355 -6.55 -11.82 12.58
C VAL A 355 -5.20 -12.51 12.37
N GLY A 356 -4.57 -12.24 11.23
CA GLY A 356 -3.31 -12.87 10.83
C GLY A 356 -2.11 -12.37 11.63
N PRO A 357 -0.93 -12.95 11.40
CA PRO A 357 0.30 -12.58 12.11
C PRO A 357 0.73 -11.12 11.91
N GLU A 358 0.33 -10.51 10.80
CA GLU A 358 0.56 -9.08 10.52
C GLU A 358 -0.43 -8.16 11.26
N GLY A 359 -1.35 -8.71 12.06
CA GLY A 359 -2.37 -7.97 12.80
C GLY A 359 -3.56 -7.53 11.95
N THR A 360 -3.68 -7.98 10.72
CA THR A 360 -4.76 -7.64 9.78
C THR A 360 -5.83 -8.72 9.74
N VAL A 361 -7.06 -8.36 9.37
CA VAL A 361 -8.15 -9.31 9.14
C VAL A 361 -7.80 -10.22 7.95
N GLU A 362 -7.83 -11.53 8.16
CA GLU A 362 -7.58 -12.48 7.08
C GLU A 362 -8.72 -12.48 6.06
N VAL A 363 -8.35 -12.31 4.78
CA VAL A 363 -9.27 -12.33 3.65
C VAL A 363 -8.77 -13.22 2.52
N ASP A 364 -9.71 -13.73 1.74
CA ASP A 364 -9.38 -14.45 0.50
C ASP A 364 -9.07 -13.47 -0.66
N ALA A 365 -8.73 -14.01 -1.83
CA ALA A 365 -8.46 -13.22 -3.03
C ALA A 365 -9.66 -12.37 -3.53
N PHE A 366 -10.83 -12.54 -2.95
CA PHE A 366 -12.06 -11.78 -3.23
C PHE A 366 -12.42 -10.81 -2.12
N LEU A 367 -11.53 -10.64 -1.13
CA LEU A 367 -11.67 -9.84 0.08
C LEU A 367 -12.76 -10.36 1.05
N ARG A 368 -13.12 -11.63 0.98
CA ARG A 368 -14.04 -12.25 1.93
C ARG A 368 -13.26 -12.77 3.14
N THR A 369 -13.81 -12.57 4.31
CA THR A 369 -13.33 -13.22 5.54
C THR A 369 -13.75 -14.70 5.58
N ALA A 370 -13.49 -15.38 6.69
CA ALA A 370 -14.00 -16.73 6.93
C ALA A 370 -15.55 -16.79 6.88
N ILE A 371 -16.24 -15.66 7.15
CA ILE A 371 -17.69 -15.51 7.03
C ILE A 371 -18.02 -14.96 5.64
N PRO A 372 -18.72 -15.70 4.79
CA PRO A 372 -18.90 -15.36 3.36
C PRO A 372 -19.64 -14.05 3.07
N THR A 373 -20.37 -13.51 4.03
CA THR A 373 -21.11 -12.25 3.94
C THR A 373 -20.33 -11.06 4.47
N ILE A 374 -19.16 -11.29 5.07
CA ILE A 374 -18.30 -10.27 5.66
C ILE A 374 -17.03 -10.13 4.86
N PHE A 375 -16.78 -8.93 4.37
CA PHE A 375 -15.62 -8.54 3.59
C PHE A 375 -14.75 -7.58 4.40
N ALA A 376 -13.46 -7.45 4.05
CA ALA A 376 -12.63 -6.40 4.59
C ALA A 376 -11.77 -5.78 3.48
N CYS A 377 -11.50 -4.46 3.57
CA CYS A 377 -10.68 -3.71 2.62
C CYS A 377 -9.93 -2.56 3.29
N GLY A 378 -8.85 -2.12 2.65
CA GLY A 378 -7.94 -1.10 3.16
C GLY A 378 -6.96 -1.65 4.18
N ASP A 379 -6.40 -0.76 5.00
CA ASP A 379 -5.31 -1.09 5.93
C ASP A 379 -5.68 -2.22 6.91
N VAL A 380 -6.97 -2.36 7.24
CA VAL A 380 -7.45 -3.43 8.11
C VAL A 380 -7.28 -4.83 7.52
N ALA A 381 -7.24 -4.94 6.19
CA ALA A 381 -7.07 -6.21 5.47
C ALA A 381 -5.65 -6.40 4.91
N GLY A 382 -4.86 -5.32 4.74
CA GLY A 382 -3.55 -5.41 4.10
C GLY A 382 -3.62 -5.87 2.63
N PRO A 383 -2.54 -6.39 2.05
CA PRO A 383 -1.16 -6.32 2.52
C PRO A 383 -0.52 -4.93 2.36
N TYR A 384 -1.17 -4.00 1.65
CA TYR A 384 -0.67 -2.66 1.36
C TYR A 384 -1.50 -1.61 2.09
N MET A 385 -0.84 -0.84 2.98
CA MET A 385 -1.49 0.22 3.76
C MET A 385 -1.33 1.57 3.04
N PHE A 386 -1.98 1.72 1.87
CA PHE A 386 -2.00 2.94 1.07
C PHE A 386 -3.43 3.35 0.75
N THR A 387 -3.69 4.65 0.73
CA THR A 387 -5.00 5.23 0.40
C THR A 387 -5.55 4.72 -0.93
N HIS A 388 -4.74 4.74 -1.99
CA HIS A 388 -5.13 4.25 -3.31
C HIS A 388 -5.38 2.74 -3.33
N MET A 389 -4.70 1.96 -2.48
CA MET A 389 -4.97 0.53 -2.34
C MET A 389 -6.26 0.25 -1.59
N ALA A 390 -6.56 1.05 -0.56
CA ALA A 390 -7.85 0.98 0.14
C ALA A 390 -9.02 1.24 -0.84
N SER A 391 -8.92 2.28 -1.66
CA SER A 391 -9.91 2.60 -2.71
C SER A 391 -10.00 1.50 -3.77
N HIS A 392 -8.87 0.94 -4.22
CA HIS A 392 -8.81 -0.17 -5.16
C HIS A 392 -9.51 -1.41 -4.60
N GLN A 393 -9.15 -1.83 -3.38
CA GLN A 393 -9.77 -2.97 -2.70
C GLN A 393 -11.28 -2.75 -2.45
N ALA A 394 -11.68 -1.52 -2.11
CA ALA A 394 -13.07 -1.17 -1.83
C ALA A 394 -13.99 -1.46 -3.03
N TRP A 395 -13.51 -1.23 -4.25
CA TRP A 395 -14.25 -1.61 -5.46
C TRP A 395 -14.54 -3.11 -5.50
N TYR A 396 -13.51 -3.93 -5.28
CA TYR A 396 -13.68 -5.40 -5.28
C TYR A 396 -14.57 -5.87 -4.14
N ALA A 397 -14.39 -5.32 -2.93
CA ALA A 397 -15.21 -5.68 -1.78
C ALA A 397 -16.69 -5.35 -2.02
N ALA A 398 -17.00 -4.13 -2.47
CA ALA A 398 -18.37 -3.70 -2.73
C ALA A 398 -19.01 -4.49 -3.88
N VAL A 399 -18.32 -4.67 -5.01
CA VAL A 399 -18.85 -5.40 -6.16
C VAL A 399 -19.03 -6.88 -5.84
N ASN A 400 -18.07 -7.50 -5.15
CA ASN A 400 -18.20 -8.90 -4.72
C ASN A 400 -19.32 -9.08 -3.68
N ALA A 401 -19.50 -8.13 -2.76
CA ALA A 401 -20.58 -8.16 -1.79
C ALA A 401 -21.96 -8.04 -2.45
N LEU A 402 -22.12 -7.14 -3.41
CA LEU A 402 -23.40 -6.85 -4.04
C LEU A 402 -23.76 -7.82 -5.17
N PHE A 403 -22.77 -8.22 -5.96
CA PHE A 403 -22.97 -8.97 -7.20
C PHE A 403 -22.25 -10.31 -7.24
N GLY A 404 -21.55 -10.71 -6.16
CA GLY A 404 -20.77 -11.95 -6.11
C GLY A 404 -21.56 -13.24 -6.38
N ARG A 405 -22.90 -13.18 -6.30
CA ARG A 405 -23.78 -14.29 -6.71
C ARG A 405 -23.74 -14.54 -8.22
N PHE A 406 -23.51 -13.48 -9.01
CA PHE A 406 -23.46 -13.57 -10.48
C PHE A 406 -22.03 -13.74 -10.97
N ARG A 407 -21.11 -12.91 -10.45
CA ARG A 407 -19.70 -12.93 -10.80
C ARG A 407 -18.86 -12.36 -9.66
N THR A 408 -17.72 -13.01 -9.38
CA THR A 408 -16.72 -12.54 -8.43
C THR A 408 -15.47 -12.08 -9.14
N PHE A 409 -14.80 -11.08 -8.57
CA PHE A 409 -13.57 -10.49 -9.09
C PHE A 409 -12.46 -10.64 -8.05
N LYS A 410 -11.34 -11.24 -8.48
CA LYS A 410 -10.12 -11.28 -7.66
C LYS A 410 -9.47 -9.92 -7.65
N VAL A 411 -8.96 -9.50 -6.49
CA VAL A 411 -8.16 -8.28 -6.40
C VAL A 411 -6.90 -8.43 -7.24
N ASP A 412 -6.62 -7.43 -8.03
CA ASP A 412 -5.43 -7.39 -8.86
C ASP A 412 -4.35 -6.54 -8.20
N TYR A 413 -3.32 -7.20 -7.69
CA TYR A 413 -2.11 -6.60 -7.11
C TYR A 413 -0.90 -6.68 -8.05
N SER A 414 -1.10 -6.94 -9.33
CA SER A 414 0.00 -7.12 -10.29
C SER A 414 0.86 -5.87 -10.47
N VAL A 415 0.26 -4.69 -10.29
CA VAL A 415 0.93 -3.39 -10.43
C VAL A 415 0.49 -2.47 -9.30
N VAL A 416 1.34 -2.32 -8.30
CA VAL A 416 1.09 -1.46 -7.13
C VAL A 416 2.20 -0.41 -7.06
N PRO A 417 1.88 0.88 -7.27
CA PRO A 417 2.84 1.97 -7.08
C PRO A 417 2.81 2.50 -5.65
N TRP A 418 3.92 3.11 -5.22
CA TRP A 418 3.98 3.93 -4.02
C TRP A 418 5.01 5.04 -4.15
N ALA A 419 4.89 6.04 -3.27
CA ALA A 419 5.85 7.14 -3.23
C ALA A 419 6.12 7.59 -1.78
N THR A 420 7.34 8.06 -1.56
CA THR A 420 7.76 8.82 -0.37
C THR A 420 7.99 10.25 -0.82
N PHE A 421 7.31 11.18 -0.16
CA PHE A 421 7.28 12.61 -0.55
C PHE A 421 8.37 13.44 0.11
N THR A 422 9.54 12.83 0.33
CA THR A 422 10.76 13.56 0.67
C THR A 422 11.21 14.45 -0.51
N ASP A 423 12.29 15.16 -0.35
CA ASP A 423 12.95 15.86 -1.42
C ASP A 423 14.43 15.47 -1.42
N PRO A 424 14.87 14.67 -2.43
CA PRO A 424 14.11 14.20 -3.58
C PRO A 424 12.96 13.25 -3.22
N GLU A 425 11.88 13.26 -4.00
CA GLU A 425 10.82 12.26 -3.92
C GLU A 425 11.37 10.90 -4.36
N VAL A 426 10.82 9.84 -3.77
CA VAL A 426 11.12 8.45 -4.17
C VAL A 426 9.81 7.80 -4.59
N ALA A 427 9.70 7.35 -5.83
CA ALA A 427 8.54 6.64 -6.33
C ALA A 427 8.94 5.29 -6.95
N ARG A 428 8.13 4.27 -6.71
CA ARG A 428 8.38 2.92 -7.23
C ARG A 428 7.11 2.23 -7.66
N VAL A 429 7.25 1.36 -8.67
CA VAL A 429 6.25 0.39 -9.09
C VAL A 429 6.93 -0.92 -9.45
N GLY A 430 6.36 -2.04 -9.04
CA GLY A 430 6.94 -3.36 -9.26
C GLY A 430 8.20 -3.64 -8.45
N LEU A 431 9.07 -4.51 -8.96
CA LEU A 431 10.26 -4.99 -8.26
C LEU A 431 11.38 -3.94 -8.26
N ASN A 432 12.11 -3.88 -7.15
CA ASN A 432 13.46 -3.31 -7.14
C ASN A 432 14.52 -4.42 -7.31
N GLU A 433 15.79 -4.06 -7.34
CA GLU A 433 16.87 -5.02 -7.54
C GLU A 433 16.98 -6.01 -6.38
N ASP A 434 16.84 -5.54 -5.13
CA ASP A 434 16.95 -6.39 -3.94
C ASP A 434 15.82 -7.44 -3.91
N GLU A 435 14.59 -7.04 -4.22
CA GLU A 435 13.44 -7.95 -4.32
C GLU A 435 13.58 -8.94 -5.48
N ALA A 436 14.05 -8.48 -6.64
CA ALA A 436 14.28 -9.35 -7.80
C ALA A 436 15.36 -10.40 -7.50
N ARG A 437 16.47 -10.00 -6.86
CA ARG A 437 17.52 -10.94 -6.40
C ARG A 437 16.99 -11.94 -5.37
N ALA A 438 16.27 -11.47 -4.37
CA ALA A 438 15.67 -12.33 -3.33
C ALA A 438 14.68 -13.35 -3.91
N ALA A 439 13.94 -12.96 -4.95
CA ALA A 439 13.00 -13.83 -5.65
C ALA A 439 13.66 -14.71 -6.75
N ASN A 440 14.97 -14.62 -6.97
CA ASN A 440 15.72 -15.26 -8.06
C ASN A 440 15.14 -14.95 -9.46
N ILE A 441 14.63 -13.74 -9.65
CA ILE A 441 14.14 -13.24 -10.94
C ILE A 441 15.32 -12.60 -11.67
N ALA A 442 15.63 -13.10 -12.87
CA ALA A 442 16.65 -12.50 -13.72
C ALA A 442 16.15 -11.17 -14.30
N PHE A 443 17.00 -10.15 -14.29
CA PHE A 443 16.67 -8.82 -14.77
C PHE A 443 17.87 -8.14 -15.42
N GLU A 444 17.59 -7.12 -16.22
CA GLU A 444 18.54 -6.15 -16.73
C GLU A 444 18.14 -4.75 -16.25
N VAL A 445 19.13 -3.89 -16.00
CA VAL A 445 18.94 -2.53 -15.49
C VAL A 445 19.16 -1.53 -16.61
N SER A 446 18.23 -0.62 -16.78
CA SER A 446 18.40 0.61 -17.56
C SER A 446 18.29 1.80 -16.62
N ARG A 447 19.19 2.78 -16.77
CA ARG A 447 19.29 3.93 -15.88
C ARG A 447 19.51 5.21 -16.68
N TYR A 448 18.87 6.30 -16.21
CA TYR A 448 19.06 7.65 -16.72
C TYR A 448 19.22 8.62 -15.56
N GLU A 449 20.26 9.46 -15.59
CA GLU A 449 20.52 10.45 -14.55
C GLU A 449 19.76 11.75 -14.86
N LEU A 450 19.08 12.31 -13.86
CA LEU A 450 18.36 13.58 -14.02
C LEU A 450 19.28 14.79 -14.25
N SER A 451 20.57 14.64 -13.94
CA SER A 451 21.60 15.64 -14.28
C SER A 451 21.81 15.84 -15.78
N GLU A 452 21.31 14.92 -16.61
CA GLU A 452 21.36 15.01 -18.08
C GLU A 452 20.03 15.51 -18.68
N LEU A 453 19.03 15.79 -17.86
CA LEU A 453 17.69 16.17 -18.29
C LEU A 453 17.54 17.70 -18.29
N ASP A 454 17.35 18.29 -19.45
CA ASP A 454 17.29 19.74 -19.65
C ASP A 454 16.30 20.43 -18.71
N ARG A 455 15.11 19.86 -18.53
CA ARG A 455 14.11 20.43 -17.63
C ARG A 455 14.53 20.36 -16.17
N ALA A 456 15.13 19.29 -15.72
CA ALA A 456 15.62 19.17 -14.36
C ALA A 456 16.76 20.17 -14.07
N ILE A 457 17.63 20.38 -15.07
CA ILE A 457 18.69 21.40 -15.02
C ILE A 457 18.09 22.80 -14.94
N ALA A 458 17.13 23.10 -15.81
CA ALA A 458 16.47 24.41 -15.85
C ALA A 458 15.72 24.75 -14.55
N ASP A 459 15.14 23.74 -13.89
CA ASP A 459 14.41 23.89 -12.63
C ASP A 459 15.34 23.91 -11.39
N GLY A 460 16.65 23.70 -11.55
CA GLY A 460 17.61 23.57 -10.43
C GLY A 460 17.42 22.27 -9.62
N GLU A 461 16.79 21.26 -10.20
CA GLU A 461 16.45 19.98 -9.56
C GLU A 461 17.09 18.79 -10.28
N ALA A 462 18.29 18.98 -10.82
CA ALA A 462 19.04 18.01 -11.63
C ALA A 462 19.72 16.91 -10.79
N HIS A 463 19.07 16.45 -9.73
CA HIS A 463 19.61 15.42 -8.85
C HIS A 463 18.63 14.24 -8.75
N GLY A 464 19.20 13.04 -8.88
CA GLY A 464 18.42 11.81 -8.88
C GLY A 464 18.52 11.03 -10.18
N PHE A 465 17.66 10.02 -10.32
CA PHE A 465 17.72 9.10 -11.46
C PHE A 465 16.37 8.44 -11.71
N ILE A 466 16.24 7.89 -12.92
CA ILE A 466 15.20 6.94 -13.30
C ILE A 466 15.86 5.60 -13.58
N LYS A 467 15.42 4.55 -12.88
CA LYS A 467 15.92 3.18 -13.03
C LYS A 467 14.78 2.25 -13.37
N VAL A 468 14.96 1.41 -14.40
CA VAL A 468 13.95 0.44 -14.83
C VAL A 468 14.58 -0.94 -14.92
N LEU A 469 13.90 -1.92 -14.34
CA LEU A 469 14.23 -3.33 -14.44
C LEU A 469 13.39 -3.95 -15.56
N THR A 470 14.04 -4.69 -16.47
CA THR A 470 13.37 -5.42 -17.55
C THR A 470 13.75 -6.90 -17.56
N GLU A 471 12.91 -7.74 -18.17
CA GLU A 471 13.30 -9.13 -18.48
C GLU A 471 14.53 -9.15 -19.37
N PRO A 472 15.48 -10.09 -19.14
CA PRO A 472 16.68 -10.20 -19.99
C PRO A 472 16.32 -10.36 -21.47
N GLY A 473 16.91 -9.51 -22.30
CA GLY A 473 16.69 -9.52 -23.75
C GLY A 473 15.32 -9.01 -24.22
N ARG A 474 14.43 -8.60 -23.31
CA ARG A 474 13.08 -8.10 -23.63
C ARG A 474 12.85 -6.71 -23.04
N ASP A 475 11.87 -5.98 -23.57
CA ASP A 475 11.47 -4.65 -23.10
C ASP A 475 10.38 -4.69 -22.04
N ARG A 476 9.95 -5.88 -21.59
CA ARG A 476 8.95 -6.04 -20.54
C ARG A 476 9.47 -5.50 -19.22
N ILE A 477 8.73 -4.56 -18.65
CA ILE A 477 9.08 -3.89 -17.40
C ILE A 477 8.73 -4.80 -16.22
N LEU A 478 9.68 -5.06 -15.34
CA LEU A 478 9.52 -5.77 -14.07
C LEU A 478 9.32 -4.81 -12.91
N GLY A 479 9.91 -3.63 -13.01
CA GLY A 479 9.77 -2.56 -12.04
C GLY A 479 10.46 -1.29 -12.48
N ALA A 480 10.07 -0.17 -11.88
CA ALA A 480 10.67 1.13 -12.10
C ALA A 480 10.80 1.88 -10.78
N THR A 481 11.92 2.56 -10.59
CA THR A 481 12.20 3.43 -9.44
C THR A 481 12.63 4.80 -9.96
N ILE A 482 12.00 5.85 -9.46
CA ILE A 482 12.37 7.24 -9.75
C ILE A 482 12.75 7.92 -8.44
N VAL A 483 13.91 8.53 -8.41
CA VAL A 483 14.36 9.39 -7.32
C VAL A 483 14.56 10.78 -7.92
N GLY A 484 13.79 11.78 -7.48
CA GLY A 484 13.91 13.14 -8.03
C GLY A 484 12.66 13.98 -7.83
N TYR A 485 12.70 15.17 -8.40
CA TYR A 485 11.59 16.12 -8.36
C TYR A 485 10.37 15.56 -9.12
N HIS A 486 9.18 15.60 -8.48
CA HIS A 486 7.94 15.05 -9.04
C HIS A 486 7.98 13.54 -9.40
N ALA A 487 8.82 12.74 -8.74
CA ALA A 487 8.90 11.31 -9.00
C ALA A 487 7.54 10.61 -8.85
N SER A 488 6.72 11.05 -7.90
CA SER A 488 5.36 10.53 -7.64
C SER A 488 4.39 10.72 -8.80
N GLU A 489 4.58 11.77 -9.60
CA GLU A 489 3.79 12.03 -10.80
C GLU A 489 4.34 11.25 -12.01
N LEU A 490 5.67 11.24 -12.16
CA LEU A 490 6.36 10.63 -13.30
C LEU A 490 6.20 9.10 -13.36
N ILE A 491 6.12 8.43 -12.20
CA ILE A 491 6.02 6.97 -12.11
C ILE A 491 4.77 6.41 -12.79
N ASN A 492 3.69 7.22 -12.93
CA ASN A 492 2.41 6.77 -13.44
C ASN A 492 2.44 6.30 -14.90
N GLU A 493 3.40 6.75 -15.71
CA GLU A 493 3.59 6.23 -17.06
C GLU A 493 4.05 4.76 -17.03
N PHE A 494 4.97 4.42 -16.12
CA PHE A 494 5.39 3.02 -15.93
C PHE A 494 4.26 2.17 -15.34
N VAL A 495 3.45 2.73 -14.43
CA VAL A 495 2.25 2.05 -13.89
C VAL A 495 1.30 1.66 -15.03
N LEU A 496 0.99 2.61 -15.92
CA LEU A 496 0.12 2.36 -17.08
C LEU A 496 0.75 1.34 -18.03
N ALA A 497 2.03 1.49 -18.33
CA ALA A 497 2.76 0.58 -19.21
C ALA A 497 2.75 -0.86 -18.66
N MET A 498 3.10 -1.05 -17.40
CA MET A 498 3.11 -2.37 -16.75
C MET A 498 1.71 -2.98 -16.70
N LYS A 499 0.69 -2.18 -16.34
CA LYS A 499 -0.70 -2.64 -16.23
C LYS A 499 -1.25 -3.19 -17.55
N HIS A 500 -0.84 -2.61 -18.66
CA HIS A 500 -1.29 -3.01 -20.01
C HIS A 500 -0.25 -3.82 -20.79
N GLY A 501 0.82 -4.29 -20.12
CA GLY A 501 1.85 -5.12 -20.75
C GLY A 501 2.64 -4.39 -21.85
N LEU A 502 2.74 -3.07 -21.75
CA LEU A 502 3.56 -2.24 -22.65
C LEU A 502 5.01 -2.26 -22.16
N GLY A 503 5.95 -2.48 -23.08
CA GLY A 503 7.38 -2.46 -22.78
C GLY A 503 8.03 -1.10 -23.01
N LEU A 504 9.31 -0.97 -22.67
CA LEU A 504 10.10 0.25 -22.86
C LEU A 504 10.13 0.74 -24.31
N GLY A 505 10.05 -0.18 -25.28
CA GLY A 505 9.95 0.17 -26.69
C GLY A 505 8.72 1.02 -27.04
N LYS A 506 7.61 0.85 -26.32
CA LYS A 506 6.39 1.65 -26.49
C LYS A 506 6.54 3.04 -25.87
N ILE A 507 7.16 3.15 -24.70
CA ILE A 507 7.51 4.44 -24.07
C ILE A 507 8.45 5.23 -24.97
N LEU A 508 9.51 4.59 -25.49
CA LEU A 508 10.44 5.23 -26.42
C LEU A 508 9.76 5.76 -27.69
N GLY A 509 8.78 5.03 -28.22
CA GLY A 509 8.02 5.42 -29.40
C GLY A 509 6.94 6.46 -29.15
N THR A 510 6.68 6.84 -27.90
CA THR A 510 5.69 7.85 -27.53
C THR A 510 6.33 9.24 -27.61
N ILE A 511 5.56 10.21 -28.15
CA ILE A 511 6.01 11.61 -28.19
C ILE A 511 5.81 12.23 -26.81
N HIS A 512 6.90 12.72 -26.21
CA HIS A 512 6.89 13.49 -24.96
C HIS A 512 7.06 14.96 -25.27
N ILE A 513 6.40 15.80 -24.48
CA ILE A 513 6.52 17.27 -24.61
C ILE A 513 7.91 17.69 -24.14
N TYR A 514 8.59 18.52 -24.91
CA TYR A 514 9.86 19.14 -24.58
C TYR A 514 9.68 20.61 -24.21
N PRO A 515 10.35 21.14 -23.17
CA PRO A 515 11.10 20.41 -22.14
C PRO A 515 10.20 20.04 -20.97
N THR A 516 10.21 18.78 -20.57
CA THR A 516 9.46 18.27 -19.40
C THR A 516 10.27 17.24 -18.62
N LEU A 517 9.91 17.03 -17.35
CA LEU A 517 10.51 15.97 -16.55
C LEU A 517 10.14 14.56 -17.06
N SER A 518 8.97 14.42 -17.71
CA SER A 518 8.52 13.12 -18.25
C SER A 518 9.37 12.61 -19.42
N GLU A 519 10.16 13.47 -20.09
CA GLU A 519 11.13 13.00 -21.08
C GLU A 519 12.17 12.05 -20.50
N GLY A 520 12.46 12.15 -19.20
CA GLY A 520 13.33 11.21 -18.50
C GLY A 520 12.87 9.76 -18.63
N ASN A 521 11.54 9.51 -18.66
CA ASN A 521 10.98 8.18 -18.88
C ASN A 521 11.29 7.65 -20.30
N LYS A 522 11.22 8.54 -21.30
CA LYS A 522 11.63 8.23 -22.68
C LYS A 522 13.13 8.00 -22.80
N PHE A 523 13.93 8.81 -22.08
CA PHE A 523 15.38 8.70 -22.16
C PHE A 523 15.91 7.41 -21.51
N VAL A 524 15.35 6.97 -20.37
CA VAL A 524 15.72 5.66 -19.81
C VAL A 524 15.36 4.51 -20.77
N ALA A 525 14.23 4.62 -21.49
CA ALA A 525 13.88 3.67 -22.55
C ALA A 525 14.87 3.75 -23.74
N GLY A 526 15.39 4.94 -24.01
CA GLY A 526 16.49 5.17 -24.97
C GLY A 526 17.77 4.46 -24.56
N GLU A 527 18.17 4.54 -23.28
CA GLU A 527 19.35 3.83 -22.75
C GLU A 527 19.17 2.31 -22.89
N TRP A 528 17.99 1.76 -22.58
CA TRP A 528 17.68 0.36 -22.83
C TRP A 528 17.89 -0.02 -24.30
N ARG A 529 17.47 0.83 -25.24
CA ARG A 529 17.64 0.59 -26.68
C ARG A 529 19.09 0.72 -27.13
N LYS A 530 19.83 1.69 -26.61
CA LYS A 530 21.26 1.90 -26.90
C LYS A 530 22.11 0.68 -26.48
N ALA A 531 21.85 0.12 -25.30
CA ALA A 531 22.54 -1.07 -24.81
C ALA A 531 22.36 -2.31 -25.71
N ARG A 532 21.34 -2.32 -26.58
CA ARG A 532 21.00 -3.44 -27.48
C ARG A 532 21.22 -3.12 -28.96
N LYS A 533 22.14 -2.22 -29.25
CA LYS A 533 22.49 -1.91 -30.64
C LYS A 533 22.98 -3.17 -31.37
N PRO A 534 22.38 -3.51 -32.52
CA PRO A 534 22.80 -4.67 -33.29
C PRO A 534 24.09 -4.35 -34.06
N GLU A 535 25.25 -4.52 -33.43
CA GLU A 535 26.58 -4.17 -33.98
C GLU A 535 26.82 -4.74 -35.39
N GLY A 536 26.37 -5.99 -35.64
CA GLY A 536 26.48 -6.62 -36.95
C GLY A 536 25.68 -5.87 -38.04
N LEU A 537 24.46 -5.46 -37.73
CA LEU A 537 23.61 -4.69 -38.64
C LEU A 537 24.16 -3.28 -38.86
N LEU A 538 24.65 -2.64 -37.80
CA LEU A 538 25.23 -1.29 -37.90
C LEU A 538 26.49 -1.26 -38.79
N ARG A 539 27.33 -2.27 -38.74
CA ARG A 539 28.47 -2.42 -39.69
C ARG A 539 28.01 -2.57 -41.14
N TRP A 540 26.90 -3.28 -41.36
CA TRP A 540 26.32 -3.39 -42.70
C TRP A 540 25.71 -2.04 -43.16
N VAL A 541 25.00 -1.34 -42.29
CA VAL A 541 24.46 -0.01 -42.54
C VAL A 541 25.56 1.01 -42.80
N GLU A 542 26.67 0.94 -42.08
CA GLU A 542 27.85 1.79 -42.33
C GLU A 542 28.42 1.55 -43.74
N ARG A 543 28.54 0.27 -44.16
CA ARG A 543 28.97 -0.08 -45.54
C ARG A 543 27.99 0.45 -46.59
N TYR A 544 26.70 0.34 -46.35
CA TYR A 544 25.66 0.91 -47.21
C TYR A 544 25.82 2.43 -47.34
N HIS A 545 25.95 3.16 -46.23
CA HIS A 545 26.15 4.60 -46.24
C HIS A 545 27.49 5.00 -46.92
N ARG A 546 28.52 4.22 -46.76
CA ARG A 546 29.80 4.46 -47.47
C ARG A 546 29.61 4.30 -48.98
N TRP A 547 28.96 3.24 -49.41
CA TRP A 547 28.63 3.02 -50.82
C TRP A 547 27.73 4.10 -51.39
N ASN A 548 26.71 4.55 -50.67
CA ASN A 548 25.76 5.56 -51.11
C ASN A 548 26.33 6.98 -51.20
N ARG A 549 27.49 7.22 -50.61
CA ARG A 549 28.21 8.51 -50.74
C ARG A 549 29.20 8.56 -51.93
N GLY A 550 29.46 7.50 -52.61
CA GLY A 550 30.44 7.32 -53.71
C GLY A 550 31.77 6.87 -53.22
#